data_277cfdde9a04fc3c884a48022a8cbb42
#
_entry.id   277cfdde9a04fc3c884a48022a8cbb42
#
_cell.length_a   1.000
_cell.length_b   1.000
_cell.length_c   1.000
_cell.angle_alpha   90.00
_cell.angle_beta   90.00
_cell.angle_gamma   90.00
#
_symmetry.space_group_name_H-M   'P 1'
#
loop_
_entity.id
_entity.type
_entity.pdbx_description
1 polymer ?
#
loop_
_entity_poly.entity_id
_entity_poly.type
_entity_poly.pdbx_seq_one_letter_code
_entity_poly.pdbx_strand_id
1 'polypeptide(L)'
;MGYWCHLMEDAIWVHDVVDKYVRIYTGEVKKAYYQKGYRDYERLNYLLLEEYGLQRPKFMNREVPVEEVRQDLVEAMIELVKSYFAVTSCKKEELELYTWEVITAYMDKCVRICAEEIDKWKTGKENSQAEQYYVKT
;
A
#
# COMPACT_ATOMS: atom_id res chain seq x y z
N MET A 1 9.84 -8.31 11.83
CA MET A 1 8.37 -8.15 11.90
C MET A 1 7.83 -7.16 10.85
N GLY A 2 8.34 -5.92 10.71
CA GLY A 2 7.81 -4.94 9.74
C GLY A 2 7.77 -5.43 8.29
N TYR A 3 8.85 -6.03 7.79
CA TYR A 3 8.87 -6.62 6.45
C TYR A 3 7.81 -7.73 6.27
N TRP A 4 7.59 -8.53 7.32
CA TRP A 4 6.58 -9.59 7.28
C TRP A 4 5.15 -9.01 7.22
N CYS A 5 4.83 -7.97 8.00
CA CYS A 5 3.55 -7.25 7.90
C CYS A 5 3.34 -6.70 6.48
N HIS A 6 4.37 -6.11 5.87
CA HIS A 6 4.31 -5.63 4.49
C HIS A 6 3.93 -6.73 3.49
N LEU A 7 4.52 -7.94 3.61
CA LEU A 7 4.14 -9.06 2.74
C LEU A 7 2.66 -9.47 2.91
N MET A 8 2.14 -9.40 4.14
CA MET A 8 0.73 -9.69 4.42
C MET A 8 -0.19 -8.63 3.83
N GLU A 9 0.17 -7.36 4.00
CA GLU A 9 -0.56 -6.22 3.44
C GLU A 9 -0.61 -6.29 1.92
N ASP A 10 0.51 -6.63 1.26
CA ASP A 10 0.57 -6.82 -0.18
C ASP A 10 -0.33 -7.97 -0.65
N ALA A 11 -0.33 -9.11 0.06
CA ALA A 11 -1.19 -10.23 -0.28
C ALA A 11 -2.67 -9.86 -0.17
N ILE A 12 -3.06 -9.15 0.89
CA ILE A 12 -4.42 -8.65 1.09
C ILE A 12 -4.78 -7.62 0.00
N TRP A 13 -3.86 -6.70 -0.32
CA TRP A 13 -4.05 -5.70 -1.36
C TRP A 13 -4.32 -6.35 -2.72
N VAL A 14 -3.49 -7.31 -3.09
CA VAL A 14 -3.66 -8.02 -4.38
C VAL A 14 -5.02 -8.72 -4.43
N HIS A 15 -5.38 -9.47 -3.40
CA HIS A 15 -6.62 -10.24 -3.35
C HIS A 15 -7.88 -9.35 -3.25
N ASP A 16 -7.89 -8.40 -2.33
CA ASP A 16 -9.10 -7.64 -2.01
C ASP A 16 -9.31 -6.43 -2.93
N VAL A 17 -8.24 -5.91 -3.54
CA VAL A 17 -8.31 -4.70 -4.34
C VAL A 17 -7.91 -4.96 -5.80
N VAL A 18 -6.67 -5.41 -6.05
CA VAL A 18 -6.17 -5.51 -7.44
C VAL A 18 -6.96 -6.55 -8.24
N ASP A 19 -7.24 -7.71 -7.67
CA ASP A 19 -7.97 -8.78 -8.36
C ASP A 19 -9.42 -8.37 -8.67
N LYS A 20 -10.05 -7.60 -7.78
CA LYS A 20 -11.45 -7.18 -7.94
C LYS A 20 -11.65 -5.97 -8.85
N TYR A 21 -10.72 -5.02 -8.83
CA TYR A 21 -10.90 -3.72 -9.50
C TYR A 21 -10.04 -3.54 -10.74
N VAL A 22 -8.98 -4.34 -10.92
CA VAL A 22 -8.03 -4.18 -12.02
C VAL A 22 -7.87 -5.45 -12.86
N ARG A 23 -7.63 -6.59 -12.22
CA ARG A 23 -7.30 -7.84 -12.94
C ARG A 23 -8.47 -8.48 -13.66
N ILE A 24 -9.71 -8.04 -13.38
CA ILE A 24 -10.89 -8.44 -14.14
C ILE A 24 -10.90 -7.91 -15.58
N TYR A 25 -10.05 -6.93 -15.89
CA TYR A 25 -9.91 -6.37 -17.24
C TYR A 25 -8.67 -6.90 -17.94
N THR A 26 -8.64 -6.77 -19.28
CA THR A 26 -7.52 -7.18 -20.13
C THR A 26 -7.12 -6.07 -21.11
N GLY A 27 -5.96 -6.19 -21.72
CA GLY A 27 -5.48 -5.28 -22.77
C GLY A 27 -5.39 -3.82 -22.32
N GLU A 28 -5.76 -2.90 -23.21
CA GLU A 28 -5.70 -1.45 -22.97
C GLU A 28 -6.66 -0.98 -21.87
N VAL A 29 -7.78 -1.68 -21.68
CA VAL A 29 -8.70 -1.36 -20.57
C VAL A 29 -8.02 -1.58 -19.24
N LYS A 30 -7.35 -2.70 -19.03
CA LYS A 30 -6.58 -3.00 -17.81
C LYS A 30 -5.52 -1.94 -17.58
N LYS A 31 -4.79 -1.54 -18.61
CA LYS A 31 -3.77 -0.48 -18.53
C LYS A 31 -4.37 0.86 -18.07
N ALA A 32 -5.53 1.24 -18.62
CA ALA A 32 -6.22 2.45 -18.22
C ALA A 32 -6.64 2.42 -16.74
N TYR A 33 -7.10 1.27 -16.24
CA TYR A 33 -7.46 1.10 -14.82
C TYR A 33 -6.24 1.15 -13.89
N TYR A 34 -5.09 0.61 -14.29
CA TYR A 34 -3.85 0.81 -13.54
C TYR A 34 -3.50 2.30 -13.44
N GLN A 35 -3.63 3.08 -14.52
CA GLN A 35 -3.35 4.50 -14.50
C GLN A 35 -4.30 5.29 -13.57
N LYS A 36 -5.59 4.91 -13.51
CA LYS A 36 -6.53 5.46 -12.53
C LYS A 36 -6.07 5.16 -11.11
N GLY A 37 -5.70 3.91 -10.83
CA GLY A 37 -5.21 3.49 -9.52
C GLY A 37 -3.98 4.27 -9.06
N TYR A 38 -3.02 4.52 -9.95
CA TYR A 38 -1.83 5.33 -9.62
C TYR A 38 -2.20 6.77 -9.24
N ARG A 39 -3.14 7.40 -9.97
CA ARG A 39 -3.63 8.73 -9.59
C ARG A 39 -4.38 8.72 -8.27
N ASP A 40 -5.11 7.65 -8.01
CA ASP A 40 -5.80 7.50 -6.72
C ASP A 40 -4.83 7.32 -5.56
N TYR A 41 -3.66 6.68 -5.73
CA TYR A 41 -2.66 6.60 -4.67
C TYR A 41 -2.18 7.98 -4.22
N GLU A 42 -1.94 8.91 -5.15
CA GLU A 42 -1.56 10.28 -4.82
C GLU A 42 -2.67 11.01 -4.06
N ARG A 43 -3.94 10.85 -4.48
CA ARG A 43 -5.11 11.42 -3.82
C ARG A 43 -5.35 10.80 -2.44
N LEU A 44 -5.22 9.49 -2.34
CA LEU A 44 -5.37 8.75 -1.10
C LEU A 44 -4.33 9.16 -0.06
N ASN A 45 -3.09 9.42 -0.46
CA ASN A 45 -2.08 9.93 0.46
C ASN A 45 -2.53 11.25 1.11
N TYR A 46 -3.09 12.18 0.34
CA TYR A 46 -3.65 13.42 0.88
C TYR A 46 -4.85 13.14 1.81
N LEU A 47 -5.83 12.38 1.34
CA LEU A 47 -7.05 12.08 2.10
C LEU A 47 -6.76 11.36 3.43
N LEU A 48 -5.82 10.42 3.44
CA LEU A 48 -5.43 9.68 4.64
C LEU A 48 -4.69 10.58 5.64
N LEU A 49 -3.80 11.46 5.17
CA LEU A 49 -3.13 12.43 6.05
C LEU A 49 -4.15 13.35 6.73
N GLU A 50 -5.13 13.88 5.99
CA GLU A 50 -6.18 14.75 6.54
C GLU A 50 -7.11 14.00 7.49
N GLU A 51 -7.64 12.84 7.08
CA GLU A 51 -8.60 12.07 7.88
C GLU A 51 -8.05 11.63 9.23
N TYR A 52 -6.79 11.18 9.25
CA TYR A 52 -6.15 10.65 10.46
C TYR A 52 -5.22 11.65 11.16
N GLY A 53 -5.17 12.90 10.71
CA GLY A 53 -4.31 13.94 11.29
C GLY A 53 -2.82 13.58 11.23
N LEU A 54 -2.39 12.87 10.18
CA LEU A 54 -1.02 12.41 10.05
C LEU A 54 -0.12 13.50 9.44
N GLN A 55 1.15 13.49 9.82
CA GLN A 55 2.15 14.36 9.21
C GLN A 55 2.74 13.71 7.97
N ARG A 56 3.08 14.53 6.96
CA ARG A 56 3.83 14.06 5.79
C ARG A 56 5.13 13.40 6.23
N PRO A 57 5.50 12.25 5.64
CA PRO A 57 6.75 11.59 5.95
C PRO A 57 7.95 12.50 5.68
N LYS A 58 8.92 12.49 6.58
CA LYS A 58 10.22 13.12 6.35
C LYS A 58 11.14 12.10 5.70
N PHE A 59 11.40 12.27 4.42
CA PHE A 59 12.32 11.41 3.70
C PHE A 59 13.75 11.86 3.96
N MET A 60 14.56 10.96 4.48
CA MET A 60 15.99 11.19 4.70
C MET A 60 16.76 10.23 3.80
N ASN A 61 17.67 10.79 3.01
CA ASN A 61 18.64 9.95 2.31
C ASN A 61 19.59 9.37 3.35
N ARG A 62 19.67 8.04 3.41
CA ARG A 62 20.58 7.29 4.26
C ARG A 62 21.29 6.27 3.42
N GLU A 63 22.53 6.02 3.73
CA GLU A 63 23.26 4.91 3.15
C GLU A 63 22.57 3.59 3.53
N VAL A 64 22.31 2.76 2.54
CA VAL A 64 21.72 1.43 2.73
C VAL A 64 22.87 0.43 2.77
N PRO A 65 23.13 -0.22 3.92
CA PRO A 65 24.27 -1.14 4.08
C PRO A 65 23.94 -2.52 3.49
N VAL A 66 23.49 -2.54 2.23
CA VAL A 66 23.16 -3.76 1.48
C VAL A 66 23.87 -3.64 0.12
N GLU A 67 24.82 -4.53 -0.13
CA GLU A 67 25.72 -4.46 -1.29
C GLU A 67 24.96 -4.48 -2.63
N GLU A 68 23.84 -5.23 -2.69
CA GLU A 68 23.02 -5.36 -3.88
C GLU A 68 22.15 -4.12 -4.17
N VAL A 69 22.04 -3.20 -3.21
CA VAL A 69 21.21 -1.99 -3.34
C VAL A 69 22.07 -0.80 -3.76
N ARG A 70 21.88 -0.35 -4.97
CA ARG A 70 22.58 0.83 -5.49
C ARG A 70 22.03 2.11 -4.86
N GLN A 71 22.91 2.92 -4.29
CA GLN A 71 22.56 4.17 -3.59
C GLN A 71 21.87 5.19 -4.50
N ASP A 72 22.26 5.30 -5.78
CA ASP A 72 21.62 6.18 -6.75
C ASP A 72 20.17 5.79 -7.02
N LEU A 73 19.82 4.50 -6.98
CA LEU A 73 18.44 4.02 -7.09
C LEU A 73 17.62 4.35 -5.83
N VAL A 74 18.24 4.33 -4.65
CA VAL A 74 17.59 4.75 -3.40
C VAL A 74 17.21 6.22 -3.46
N GLU A 75 18.11 7.08 -3.94
CA GLU A 75 17.87 8.52 -4.12
C GLU A 75 16.73 8.77 -5.11
N ALA A 76 16.77 8.10 -6.26
CA ALA A 76 15.71 8.20 -7.27
C ALA A 76 14.35 7.73 -6.72
N MET A 77 14.32 6.66 -5.93
CA MET A 77 13.11 6.16 -5.27
C MET A 77 12.58 7.16 -4.25
N ILE A 78 13.43 7.79 -3.46
CA ILE A 78 13.02 8.83 -2.49
C ILE A 78 12.34 9.99 -3.21
N GLU A 79 12.89 10.47 -4.33
CA GLU A 79 12.28 11.55 -5.11
C GLU A 79 10.94 11.13 -5.72
N LEU A 80 10.84 9.90 -6.21
CA LEU A 80 9.59 9.34 -6.70
C LEU A 80 8.52 9.28 -5.60
N VAL A 81 8.86 8.78 -4.42
CA VAL A 81 7.92 8.69 -3.29
C VAL A 81 7.50 10.06 -2.79
N LYS A 82 8.38 11.06 -2.80
CA LYS A 82 8.02 12.46 -2.49
C LYS A 82 6.93 12.98 -3.43
N SER A 83 6.99 12.63 -4.73
CA SER A 83 6.00 13.07 -5.72
C SER A 83 4.59 12.53 -5.42
N TYR A 84 4.47 11.37 -4.79
CA TYR A 84 3.18 10.80 -4.37
C TYR A 84 2.46 11.61 -3.28
N PHE A 85 3.14 12.57 -2.65
CA PHE A 85 2.57 13.52 -1.69
C PHE A 85 2.40 14.93 -2.26
N ALA A 86 2.40 15.09 -3.59
CA ALA A 86 2.28 16.39 -4.25
C ALA A 86 0.84 16.95 -4.20
N VAL A 87 -0.17 16.09 -4.07
CA VAL A 87 -1.57 16.51 -3.93
C VAL A 87 -1.76 17.28 -2.62
N THR A 88 -2.33 18.49 -2.73
CA THR A 88 -2.56 19.41 -1.60
C THR A 88 -4.03 19.67 -1.30
N SER A 89 -4.93 19.19 -2.16
CA SER A 89 -6.37 19.27 -1.99
C SER A 89 -7.03 18.18 -2.82
N CYS A 90 -7.96 17.44 -2.22
CA CYS A 90 -8.74 16.41 -2.89
C CYS A 90 -9.98 16.07 -2.07
N LYS A 91 -11.06 15.65 -2.72
CA LYS A 91 -12.26 15.11 -2.07
C LYS A 91 -12.38 13.61 -2.34
N LYS A 92 -13.09 12.90 -1.47
CA LYS A 92 -13.29 11.44 -1.59
C LYS A 92 -13.99 11.05 -2.91
N GLU A 93 -14.85 11.92 -3.41
CA GLU A 93 -15.58 11.75 -4.68
C GLU A 93 -14.71 11.93 -5.94
N GLU A 94 -13.49 12.41 -5.79
CA GLU A 94 -12.54 12.58 -6.90
C GLU A 94 -11.68 11.33 -7.16
N LEU A 95 -11.86 10.26 -6.35
CA LEU A 95 -11.25 8.96 -6.62
C LEU A 95 -11.85 8.35 -7.88
N GLU A 96 -11.01 7.83 -8.77
CA GLU A 96 -11.40 7.38 -10.11
C GLU A 96 -11.67 5.86 -10.18
N LEU A 97 -11.01 5.10 -9.35
CA LEU A 97 -11.05 3.65 -9.34
C LEU A 97 -11.49 3.09 -8.00
N TYR A 98 -10.87 3.55 -6.92
CA TYR A 98 -11.15 3.07 -5.59
C TYR A 98 -12.18 3.96 -4.90
N THR A 99 -13.02 3.39 -4.03
CA THR A 99 -13.83 4.19 -3.12
C THR A 99 -13.14 4.32 -1.76
N TRP A 100 -13.50 5.35 -1.03
CA TRP A 100 -12.98 5.56 0.32
C TRP A 100 -13.25 4.36 1.23
N GLU A 101 -14.45 3.77 1.11
CA GLU A 101 -14.89 2.61 1.89
C GLU A 101 -14.04 1.37 1.61
N VAL A 102 -13.68 1.14 0.34
CA VAL A 102 -12.81 0.01 -0.04
C VAL A 102 -11.43 0.15 0.58
N ILE A 103 -10.87 1.36 0.56
CA ILE A 103 -9.53 1.62 1.10
C ILE A 103 -9.53 1.51 2.63
N THR A 104 -10.52 2.09 3.30
CA THR A 104 -10.60 2.01 4.77
C THR A 104 -10.87 0.58 5.25
N ALA A 105 -11.73 -0.18 4.57
CA ALA A 105 -11.95 -1.59 4.87
C ALA A 105 -10.68 -2.45 4.67
N TYR A 106 -9.90 -2.17 3.63
CA TYR A 106 -8.59 -2.80 3.43
C TYR A 106 -7.64 -2.48 4.59
N MET A 107 -7.52 -1.20 4.95
CA MET A 107 -6.64 -0.77 6.05
C MET A 107 -7.04 -1.39 7.39
N ASP A 108 -8.32 -1.40 7.73
CA ASP A 108 -8.84 -2.01 8.96
C ASP A 108 -8.53 -3.51 9.00
N LYS A 109 -8.66 -4.20 7.87
CA LYS A 109 -8.29 -5.62 7.75
C LYS A 109 -6.79 -5.83 7.97
N CYS A 110 -5.93 -5.01 7.36
CA CYS A 110 -4.49 -5.07 7.54
C CYS A 110 -4.08 -4.83 9.00
N VAL A 111 -4.61 -3.79 9.63
CA VAL A 111 -4.32 -3.46 11.04
C VAL A 111 -4.68 -4.63 11.95
N ARG A 112 -5.88 -5.20 11.78
CA ARG A 112 -6.32 -6.35 12.60
C ARG A 112 -5.42 -7.56 12.41
N ILE A 113 -5.13 -7.95 11.16
CA ILE A 113 -4.30 -9.12 10.85
C ILE A 113 -2.86 -8.91 11.34
N CYS A 114 -2.26 -7.76 11.07
CA CYS A 114 -0.89 -7.48 11.53
C CYS A 114 -0.80 -7.44 13.07
N ALA A 115 -1.81 -6.92 13.76
CA ALA A 115 -1.85 -6.93 15.23
C ALA A 115 -1.92 -8.35 15.79
N GLU A 116 -2.78 -9.22 15.23
CA GLU A 116 -2.89 -10.64 15.62
C GLU A 116 -1.57 -11.38 15.40
N GLU A 117 -0.89 -11.13 14.29
CA GLU A 117 0.37 -11.79 13.96
C GLU A 117 1.55 -11.28 14.81
N ILE A 118 1.57 -10.00 15.14
CA ILE A 118 2.54 -9.44 16.09
C ILE A 118 2.36 -10.08 17.48
N ASP A 119 1.11 -10.31 17.90
CA ASP A 119 0.83 -11.00 19.16
C ASP A 119 1.27 -12.45 19.15
N LYS A 120 1.03 -13.18 18.05
CA LYS A 120 1.56 -14.54 17.86
C LYS A 120 3.09 -14.56 18.00
N TRP A 121 3.77 -13.66 17.33
CA TRP A 121 5.22 -13.56 17.39
C TRP A 121 5.72 -13.26 18.81
N LYS A 122 5.09 -12.32 19.55
CA LYS A 122 5.45 -11.99 20.93
C LYS A 122 5.23 -13.15 21.88
N THR A 123 4.24 -14.00 21.63
CA THR A 123 3.89 -15.15 22.47
C THR A 123 4.56 -16.46 22.04
N GLY A 124 5.46 -16.42 21.06
CA GLY A 124 6.18 -17.60 20.55
C GLY A 124 5.29 -18.57 19.75
N LYS A 125 4.14 -18.11 19.27
CA LYS A 125 3.28 -18.88 18.37
C LYS A 125 3.76 -18.75 16.94
N GLU A 126 3.48 -19.74 16.10
CA GLU A 126 3.79 -19.71 14.69
C GLU A 126 2.94 -18.64 13.96
N ASN A 127 3.61 -17.84 13.13
CA ASN A 127 2.95 -16.87 12.29
C ASN A 127 2.27 -17.51 11.08
N SER A 128 1.20 -16.89 10.61
CA SER A 128 0.54 -17.28 9.36
C SER A 128 1.44 -17.04 8.15
N GLN A 129 1.25 -17.82 7.09
CA GLN A 129 1.93 -17.58 5.82
C GLN A 129 1.14 -16.54 5.00
N ALA A 130 1.84 -15.66 4.28
CA ALA A 130 1.19 -14.61 3.48
C ALA A 130 0.23 -15.21 2.42
N GLU A 131 0.57 -16.39 1.87
CA GLU A 131 -0.24 -17.11 0.89
C GLU A 131 -1.63 -17.49 1.39
N GLN A 132 -1.84 -17.59 2.70
CA GLN A 132 -3.16 -17.87 3.30
C GLN A 132 -4.15 -16.72 3.07
N TYR A 133 -3.65 -15.51 2.81
CA TYR A 133 -4.46 -14.33 2.52
C TYR A 133 -4.63 -14.09 1.02
N TYR A 134 -3.92 -14.87 0.20
CA TYR A 134 -4.00 -14.84 -1.25
C TYR A 134 -4.67 -16.14 -1.75
N VAL A 135 -5.99 -16.19 -1.70
CA VAL A 135 -6.75 -17.32 -2.27
C VAL A 135 -6.91 -17.06 -3.76
N LYS A 136 -6.28 -17.90 -4.59
CA LYS A 136 -6.63 -17.96 -6.02
C LYS A 136 -8.03 -18.58 -6.12
N THR A 137 -9.04 -17.75 -6.38
CA THR A 137 -10.34 -18.20 -6.85
C THR A 137 -10.29 -18.45 -8.34
#